data_e256846c9c1cb4cb0f5a3160ce649ba2
#
_entry.id   e256846c9c1cb4cb0f5a3160ce649ba2
#
_cell.length_a   1.000
_cell.length_b   1.000
_cell.length_c   1.000
_cell.angle_alpha   90.00
_cell.angle_beta   90.00
_cell.angle_gamma   90.00
#
_symmetry.space_group_name_H-M   'P 1'
#
loop_
_entity.id
_entity.type
_entity.pdbx_description
1 polymer ?
#
loop_
_entity_poly.entity_id
_entity_poly.type
_entity_poly.pdbx_seq_one_letter_code
_entity_poly.pdbx_strand_id
1 'polypeptide(L)'
;MKRFFTTLLSLSLLCTIGAKAEVDPNFYIYLCFGQSNMEGQAIIEDCDLSPDARFQMMSTLDCGTRKQGSWYRAVPPLARCSTNLCPADYFGRTMVENLDESKRVGVVVVAIGGIAIDLFDPDGWKANVASMTENWQIAAVNEYGGNPLGRLMECAKEAQKSGVIKGILLHQGETDAYNNTWLTKVKKVYEYMLKELNLNAEDVPLIAGEVGHEDQKGICSGANNTIDRLPQTIPTAYVVPSTGCTLMSDNLHFNSAGQRKLGRRYAKTALGVLGIEADIDEDEVPEVDPAEPVDMTNRFTYCWNGAETIVVNDDGTLTYNGVQWGGLACWLGEADWTGYDKIVFEFAEPTPISTQIFIQDNEEIKQWVNAGATKAECSFAGKDVSKVSQVALQAADNGSIHVQRIYLVRKVAVGIDTIDTKWQKPSATYNLKGQRVGKDYRGIVVKDGKKILK
;
A
#
# COMPACT_ATOMS: atom_id res chain seq x y z
N MET A 1 -52.61 -44.01 44.71
CA MET A 1 -51.13 -43.91 44.48
C MET A 1 -50.88 -43.00 43.29
N LYS A 2 -50.51 -41.75 43.59
CA LYS A 2 -50.15 -40.75 42.55
C LYS A 2 -48.62 -40.71 42.47
N ARG A 3 -48.07 -41.04 41.31
CA ARG A 3 -46.63 -40.92 41.04
C ARG A 3 -46.32 -39.50 40.52
N PHE A 4 -45.52 -38.76 41.28
CA PHE A 4 -44.92 -37.50 40.84
C PHE A 4 -43.70 -37.82 39.97
N PHE A 5 -43.70 -37.34 38.74
CA PHE A 5 -42.50 -37.26 37.89
C PHE A 5 -41.84 -35.90 38.11
N THR A 6 -40.64 -35.90 38.67
CA THR A 6 -39.81 -34.75 38.78
C THR A 6 -38.88 -34.66 37.55
N THR A 7 -39.16 -33.76 36.65
CA THR A 7 -38.31 -33.49 35.50
C THR A 7 -37.15 -32.58 35.93
N LEU A 8 -35.95 -33.12 35.93
CA LEU A 8 -34.72 -32.37 36.20
C LEU A 8 -34.31 -31.63 34.92
N LEU A 9 -34.47 -30.30 34.90
CA LEU A 9 -34.06 -29.46 33.80
C LEU A 9 -32.57 -29.10 34.01
N SER A 10 -31.66 -29.77 33.33
CA SER A 10 -30.22 -29.45 33.31
C SER A 10 -29.98 -28.25 32.43
N LEU A 11 -29.73 -27.10 33.05
CA LEU A 11 -29.30 -25.86 32.39
C LEU A 11 -27.80 -25.99 32.06
N SER A 12 -27.47 -26.40 30.83
CA SER A 12 -26.10 -26.38 30.35
C SER A 12 -25.69 -24.92 30.02
N LEU A 13 -24.89 -24.33 30.89
CA LEU A 13 -24.25 -23.06 30.69
C LEU A 13 -23.13 -23.22 29.62
N LEU A 14 -23.44 -22.94 28.35
CA LEU A 14 -22.42 -22.81 27.33
C LEU A 14 -21.60 -21.55 27.63
N CYS A 15 -20.47 -21.71 28.30
CA CYS A 15 -19.42 -20.71 28.28
C CYS A 15 -18.82 -20.69 26.88
N THR A 16 -19.21 -19.73 26.06
CA THR A 16 -18.46 -19.39 24.86
C THR A 16 -17.13 -18.75 25.31
N ILE A 17 -16.11 -19.58 25.48
CA ILE A 17 -14.74 -19.10 25.54
C ILE A 17 -14.48 -18.55 24.14
N GLY A 18 -14.46 -17.22 24.02
CA GLY A 18 -14.01 -16.56 22.79
C GLY A 18 -12.61 -17.08 22.50
N ALA A 19 -12.46 -17.91 21.47
CA ALA A 19 -11.17 -18.35 21.00
C ALA A 19 -10.39 -17.09 20.60
N LYS A 20 -9.35 -16.73 21.38
CA LYS A 20 -8.39 -15.71 20.96
C LYS A 20 -7.81 -16.21 19.66
N ALA A 21 -7.96 -15.46 18.58
CA ALA A 21 -7.38 -15.83 17.30
C ALA A 21 -5.88 -16.09 17.51
N GLU A 22 -5.42 -17.28 17.12
CA GLU A 22 -4.03 -17.65 17.25
C GLU A 22 -3.22 -16.80 16.27
N VAL A 23 -2.07 -16.29 16.73
CA VAL A 23 -1.16 -15.48 15.89
C VAL A 23 -0.66 -16.35 14.74
N ASP A 24 -0.84 -15.92 13.50
CA ASP A 24 -0.38 -16.64 12.32
C ASP A 24 1.15 -16.53 12.17
N PRO A 25 1.93 -17.60 12.39
CA PRO A 25 3.39 -17.57 12.26
C PRO A 25 3.85 -17.39 10.81
N ASN A 26 2.96 -17.52 9.84
CA ASN A 26 3.22 -17.33 8.42
C ASN A 26 2.91 -15.91 7.95
N PHE A 27 2.38 -15.05 8.81
CA PHE A 27 2.14 -13.65 8.48
C PHE A 27 3.31 -12.81 9.01
N TYR A 28 4.23 -12.43 8.12
CA TYR A 28 5.42 -11.65 8.43
C TYR A 28 5.10 -10.17 8.35
N ILE A 29 5.28 -9.44 9.44
CA ILE A 29 4.92 -8.03 9.57
C ILE A 29 6.17 -7.19 9.65
N TYR A 30 6.19 -6.06 8.94
CA TYR A 30 7.25 -5.08 8.97
C TYR A 30 6.70 -3.71 9.34
N LEU A 31 7.35 -3.05 10.31
CA LEU A 31 7.02 -1.70 10.71
C LEU A 31 7.85 -0.73 9.86
N CYS A 32 7.21 0.24 9.25
CA CYS A 32 7.87 1.20 8.36
C CYS A 32 7.68 2.60 8.91
N PHE A 33 8.78 3.35 9.06
CA PHE A 33 8.70 4.73 9.52
C PHE A 33 9.76 5.62 8.85
N GLY A 34 9.54 6.92 8.86
CA GLY A 34 10.46 7.86 8.25
C GLY A 34 9.82 9.15 7.81
N GLN A 35 10.39 9.75 6.75
CA GLN A 35 9.92 11.00 6.21
C GLN A 35 9.37 10.85 4.78
N SER A 36 9.39 11.90 3.97
CA SER A 36 8.68 11.98 2.68
C SER A 36 8.90 10.80 1.74
N ASN A 37 10.12 10.28 1.62
CA ASN A 37 10.37 9.12 0.76
C ASN A 37 9.74 7.82 1.29
N MET A 38 9.59 7.65 2.62
CA MET A 38 8.81 6.55 3.21
C MET A 38 7.31 6.85 3.22
N GLU A 39 6.92 8.11 3.33
CA GLU A 39 5.53 8.55 3.26
C GLU A 39 4.91 8.25 1.88
N GLY A 40 5.70 8.47 0.81
CA GLY A 40 5.29 8.26 -0.58
C GLY A 40 5.06 9.56 -1.34
N GLN A 41 6.00 9.89 -2.22
CA GLN A 41 5.95 11.10 -3.06
C GLN A 41 5.88 10.76 -4.55
N ALA A 42 6.28 9.56 -4.95
CA ALA A 42 6.32 9.18 -6.35
C ALA A 42 4.94 8.81 -6.90
N ILE A 43 4.72 9.12 -8.18
CA ILE A 43 3.44 8.84 -8.84
C ILE A 43 3.10 7.36 -8.76
N ILE A 44 1.86 7.05 -8.37
CA ILE A 44 1.30 5.71 -8.46
C ILE A 44 0.90 5.47 -9.91
N GLU A 45 1.50 4.45 -10.52
CA GLU A 45 1.21 4.04 -11.90
C GLU A 45 0.32 2.79 -11.90
N ASP A 46 -0.23 2.44 -13.06
CA ASP A 46 -1.15 1.30 -13.20
C ASP A 46 -0.58 -0.02 -12.70
N CYS A 47 0.72 -0.25 -12.91
CA CYS A 47 1.41 -1.46 -12.45
C CYS A 47 1.49 -1.56 -10.91
N ASP A 48 1.22 -0.47 -10.21
CA ASP A 48 1.26 -0.42 -8.75
C ASP A 48 -0.10 -0.77 -8.11
N LEU A 49 -1.17 -0.86 -8.90
CA LEU A 49 -2.54 -0.96 -8.38
C LEU A 49 -3.03 -2.41 -8.13
N SER A 50 -2.26 -3.42 -8.55
CA SER A 50 -2.62 -4.84 -8.42
C SER A 50 -1.56 -5.64 -7.66
N PRO A 51 -1.35 -5.43 -6.34
CA PRO A 51 -0.43 -6.26 -5.56
C PRO A 51 -0.99 -7.68 -5.36
N ASP A 52 -0.12 -8.65 -5.10
CA ASP A 52 -0.52 -9.99 -4.66
C ASP A 52 -1.42 -9.90 -3.41
N ALA A 53 -2.45 -10.73 -3.29
CA ALA A 53 -3.36 -10.75 -2.15
C ALA A 53 -2.66 -11.11 -0.81
N ARG A 54 -1.51 -11.80 -0.89
CA ARG A 54 -0.68 -12.13 0.27
C ARG A 54 0.09 -10.92 0.81
N PHE A 55 0.21 -9.84 0.02
CA PHE A 55 0.79 -8.59 0.48
C PHE A 55 -0.31 -7.69 1.03
N GLN A 56 -0.23 -7.38 2.30
CA GLN A 56 -1.22 -6.62 3.05
C GLN A 56 -0.61 -5.37 3.71
N MET A 57 -1.44 -4.38 3.93
CA MET A 57 -1.11 -3.20 4.73
C MET A 57 -2.10 -3.08 5.89
N MET A 58 -1.63 -2.65 7.06
CA MET A 58 -2.53 -2.17 8.10
C MET A 58 -2.75 -0.67 7.91
N SER A 59 -4.01 -0.26 7.82
CA SER A 59 -4.30 1.17 7.78
C SER A 59 -3.96 1.81 9.12
N THR A 60 -3.12 2.84 9.09
CA THR A 60 -2.71 3.59 10.28
C THR A 60 -3.61 4.78 10.57
N LEU A 61 -4.60 5.00 9.69
CA LEU A 61 -5.60 6.06 9.75
C LEU A 61 -6.94 5.54 9.24
N ASP A 62 -8.04 6.21 9.59
CA ASP A 62 -9.29 6.08 8.84
C ASP A 62 -9.11 6.76 7.49
N CYS A 63 -9.25 6.01 6.40
CA CYS A 63 -8.94 6.47 5.05
C CYS A 63 -9.95 5.90 4.04
N GLY A 64 -11.01 6.62 3.77
CA GLY A 64 -12.08 6.13 2.91
C GLY A 64 -12.63 4.80 3.40
N THR A 65 -12.42 3.75 2.61
CA THR A 65 -12.83 2.39 2.95
C THR A 65 -11.95 1.71 3.99
N ARG A 66 -10.80 2.29 4.33
CA ARG A 66 -9.85 1.68 5.25
C ARG A 66 -10.07 2.21 6.67
N LYS A 67 -10.22 1.31 7.62
CA LYS A 67 -10.29 1.62 9.05
C LYS A 67 -8.93 1.44 9.70
N GLN A 68 -8.57 2.38 10.57
CA GLN A 68 -7.36 2.28 11.38
C GLN A 68 -7.31 0.94 12.11
N GLY A 69 -6.12 0.32 12.11
CA GLY A 69 -5.87 -0.96 12.78
C GLY A 69 -6.38 -2.19 12.04
N SER A 70 -6.97 -2.03 10.85
CA SER A 70 -7.46 -3.15 10.04
C SER A 70 -6.53 -3.44 8.85
N TRP A 71 -6.49 -4.71 8.44
CA TRP A 71 -5.68 -5.18 7.33
C TRP A 71 -6.42 -5.10 6.00
N TYR A 72 -5.71 -4.68 4.97
CA TYR A 72 -6.20 -4.58 3.59
C TYR A 72 -5.15 -5.09 2.61
N ARG A 73 -5.55 -5.50 1.41
CA ARG A 73 -4.61 -5.69 0.30
C ARG A 73 -3.80 -4.40 0.14
N ALA A 74 -2.48 -4.51 -0.01
CA ALA A 74 -1.58 -3.36 0.03
C ALA A 74 -1.56 -2.56 -1.28
N VAL A 75 -2.72 -2.01 -1.67
CA VAL A 75 -2.82 -1.09 -2.80
C VAL A 75 -2.37 0.29 -2.32
N PRO A 76 -1.38 0.95 -2.98
CA PRO A 76 -0.94 2.28 -2.55
C PRO A 76 -2.07 3.33 -2.66
N PRO A 77 -2.01 4.40 -1.84
CA PRO A 77 -0.94 4.77 -0.91
C PRO A 77 -0.97 3.92 0.37
N LEU A 78 0.22 3.66 0.95
CA LEU A 78 0.35 2.78 2.12
C LEU A 78 0.47 3.54 3.46
N ALA A 79 0.82 4.83 3.44
CA ALA A 79 0.99 5.67 4.64
C ALA A 79 -0.28 6.45 4.96
N ARG A 80 -0.48 7.63 4.36
CA ARG A 80 -1.65 8.49 4.55
C ARG A 80 -2.51 8.50 3.28
N CYS A 81 -3.78 8.88 3.41
CA CYS A 81 -4.75 8.86 2.30
C CYS A 81 -4.33 9.72 1.09
N SER A 82 -3.61 10.81 1.36
CA SER A 82 -3.20 11.80 0.37
C SER A 82 -1.77 11.63 -0.13
N THR A 83 -1.11 10.50 0.19
CA THR A 83 0.26 10.21 -0.23
C THR A 83 0.28 9.35 -1.50
N ASN A 84 1.48 8.96 -1.93
CA ASN A 84 1.70 8.31 -3.20
C ASN A 84 2.52 7.00 -3.01
N LEU A 85 3.28 6.60 -4.05
CA LEU A 85 4.10 5.40 -4.02
C LEU A 85 5.31 5.58 -3.09
N CYS A 86 5.57 4.60 -2.23
CA CYS A 86 6.70 4.54 -1.30
C CYS A 86 7.45 3.20 -1.42
N PRO A 87 8.67 3.07 -0.87
CA PRO A 87 9.47 1.86 -1.04
C PRO A 87 8.86 0.64 -0.34
N ALA A 88 8.02 0.84 0.70
CA ALA A 88 7.32 -0.26 1.38
C ALA A 88 6.39 -1.06 0.45
N ASP A 89 5.92 -0.46 -0.65
CA ASP A 89 5.09 -1.14 -1.65
C ASP A 89 5.88 -2.26 -2.35
N TYR A 90 6.98 -1.90 -3.01
CA TYR A 90 7.80 -2.91 -3.71
C TYR A 90 8.65 -3.76 -2.77
N PHE A 91 8.85 -3.34 -1.54
CA PHE A 91 9.32 -4.21 -0.49
C PHE A 91 8.38 -5.41 -0.30
N GLY A 92 7.11 -5.15 -0.02
CA GLY A 92 6.16 -6.22 0.27
C GLY A 92 5.86 -7.11 -0.92
N ARG A 93 5.74 -6.55 -2.14
CA ARG A 93 5.58 -7.31 -3.39
C ARG A 93 6.74 -8.29 -3.59
N THR A 94 7.96 -7.78 -3.55
CA THR A 94 9.16 -8.60 -3.74
C THR A 94 9.34 -9.66 -2.65
N MET A 95 8.94 -9.36 -1.41
CA MET A 95 8.92 -10.34 -0.33
C MET A 95 7.97 -11.51 -0.66
N VAL A 96 6.71 -11.26 -1.03
CA VAL A 96 5.75 -12.35 -1.32
C VAL A 96 6.10 -13.13 -2.57
N GLU A 97 6.77 -12.52 -3.55
CA GLU A 97 7.27 -13.19 -4.76
C GLU A 97 8.38 -14.20 -4.46
N ASN A 98 9.17 -13.98 -3.42
CA ASN A 98 10.34 -14.79 -3.07
C ASN A 98 10.16 -15.64 -1.80
N LEU A 99 9.03 -15.50 -1.10
CA LEU A 99 8.66 -16.36 0.03
C LEU A 99 7.79 -17.53 -0.43
N ASP A 100 7.76 -18.59 0.39
CA ASP A 100 6.83 -19.72 0.20
C ASP A 100 5.38 -19.23 0.08
N GLU A 101 4.57 -19.90 -0.76
CA GLU A 101 3.18 -19.51 -1.04
C GLU A 101 2.28 -19.49 0.22
N SER A 102 2.64 -20.22 1.28
CA SER A 102 1.95 -20.18 2.57
C SER A 102 2.21 -18.89 3.36
N LYS A 103 3.24 -18.11 2.98
CA LYS A 103 3.61 -16.88 3.69
C LYS A 103 2.84 -15.68 3.16
N ARG A 104 2.48 -14.81 4.10
CA ARG A 104 1.92 -13.48 3.83
C ARG A 104 2.87 -12.42 4.37
N VAL A 105 2.84 -11.24 3.79
CA VAL A 105 3.62 -10.08 4.23
C VAL A 105 2.69 -8.93 4.55
N GLY A 106 2.89 -8.29 5.69
CA GLY A 106 2.15 -7.11 6.10
C GLY A 106 3.08 -5.94 6.39
N VAL A 107 2.67 -4.74 6.04
CA VAL A 107 3.38 -3.51 6.39
C VAL A 107 2.49 -2.58 7.22
N VAL A 108 3.11 -1.88 8.16
CA VAL A 108 2.49 -0.83 8.98
C VAL A 108 3.32 0.43 8.75
N VAL A 109 2.79 1.41 8.02
CA VAL A 109 3.57 2.57 7.56
C VAL A 109 3.11 3.84 8.28
N VAL A 110 4.02 4.49 9.01
CA VAL A 110 3.82 5.82 9.61
C VAL A 110 4.99 6.72 9.24
N ALA A 111 4.74 7.67 8.37
CA ALA A 111 5.76 8.60 7.90
C ALA A 111 5.14 9.97 7.60
N ILE A 112 5.93 11.03 7.73
CA ILE A 112 5.52 12.41 7.45
C ILE A 112 6.65 13.14 6.73
N GLY A 113 6.33 13.85 5.66
CA GLY A 113 7.29 14.63 4.89
C GLY A 113 8.03 15.68 5.72
N GLY A 114 9.30 15.93 5.40
CA GLY A 114 10.11 17.04 5.93
C GLY A 114 10.39 17.00 7.43
N ILE A 115 10.15 15.89 8.13
CA ILE A 115 10.34 15.79 9.58
C ILE A 115 11.76 15.33 9.95
N ALA A 116 12.25 15.82 11.08
CA ALA A 116 13.43 15.28 11.72
C ALA A 116 13.12 13.99 12.50
N ILE A 117 14.15 13.17 12.75
CA ILE A 117 14.03 11.94 13.55
C ILE A 117 13.47 12.20 14.95
N ASP A 118 13.59 13.45 15.44
CA ASP A 118 13.04 13.90 16.73
C ASP A 118 11.53 13.71 16.85
N LEU A 119 10.80 13.69 15.76
CA LEU A 119 9.36 13.41 15.77
C LEU A 119 9.05 12.00 16.29
N PHE A 120 9.97 11.08 16.11
CA PHE A 120 9.86 9.70 16.62
C PHE A 120 10.62 9.47 17.93
N ASP A 121 11.27 10.49 18.53
CA ASP A 121 11.91 10.35 19.85
C ASP A 121 10.84 10.16 20.96
N PRO A 122 10.84 9.04 21.70
CA PRO A 122 9.84 8.75 22.70
C PRO A 122 9.73 9.83 23.79
N ASP A 123 10.82 10.55 24.09
CA ASP A 123 10.86 11.61 25.10
C ASP A 123 10.74 13.01 24.48
N GLY A 124 11.19 13.19 23.24
CA GLY A 124 11.35 14.49 22.56
C GLY A 124 10.22 14.89 21.62
N TRP A 125 9.38 13.96 21.15
CA TRP A 125 8.39 14.22 20.10
C TRP A 125 7.44 15.41 20.40
N LYS A 126 7.02 15.58 21.69
CA LYS A 126 6.11 16.68 22.07
C LYS A 126 6.75 18.05 21.85
N ALA A 127 8.04 18.19 22.19
CA ALA A 127 8.77 19.42 21.98
C ALA A 127 9.00 19.67 20.48
N ASN A 128 9.25 18.60 19.71
CA ASN A 128 9.37 18.68 18.24
C ASN A 128 8.06 19.18 17.63
N VAL A 129 6.92 18.58 17.95
CA VAL A 129 5.60 18.99 17.47
C VAL A 129 5.29 20.45 17.86
N ALA A 130 5.57 20.84 19.11
CA ALA A 130 5.34 22.18 19.57
C ALA A 130 6.21 23.26 18.88
N SER A 131 7.32 22.85 18.28
CA SER A 131 8.23 23.73 17.52
C SER A 131 7.91 23.82 16.01
N MET A 132 6.95 23.03 15.52
CA MET A 132 6.56 23.04 14.10
C MET A 132 5.88 24.35 13.73
N THR A 133 6.26 24.89 12.58
CA THR A 133 5.68 26.13 12.03
C THR A 133 4.90 25.91 10.74
N GLU A 134 5.18 24.81 10.06
CA GLU A 134 4.55 24.47 8.78
C GLU A 134 3.16 23.86 9.01
N ASN A 135 2.12 24.56 8.59
CA ASN A 135 0.73 24.13 8.78
C ASN A 135 0.45 22.73 8.19
N TRP A 136 1.06 22.39 7.05
CA TRP A 136 0.88 21.10 6.42
C TRP A 136 1.52 19.95 7.21
N GLN A 137 2.67 20.18 7.88
CA GLN A 137 3.28 19.20 8.78
C GLN A 137 2.43 19.01 10.03
N ILE A 138 1.95 20.10 10.61
CA ILE A 138 1.04 20.07 11.78
C ILE A 138 -0.23 19.29 11.43
N ALA A 139 -0.82 19.54 10.25
CA ALA A 139 -1.98 18.79 9.79
C ALA A 139 -1.68 17.28 9.66
N ALA A 140 -0.54 16.92 9.04
CA ALA A 140 -0.12 15.53 8.88
C ALA A 140 0.12 14.83 10.25
N VAL A 141 0.73 15.52 11.20
CA VAL A 141 0.90 15.02 12.58
C VAL A 141 -0.44 14.80 13.25
N ASN A 142 -1.40 15.72 13.04
CA ASN A 142 -2.75 15.63 13.63
C ASN A 142 -3.55 14.45 13.04
N GLU A 143 -3.35 14.06 11.79
CA GLU A 143 -3.95 12.84 11.22
C GLU A 143 -3.54 11.60 12.04
N TYR A 144 -2.31 11.56 12.56
CA TYR A 144 -1.82 10.52 13.45
C TYR A 144 -2.16 10.76 14.95
N GLY A 145 -3.18 11.60 15.24
CA GLY A 145 -3.59 11.92 16.60
C GLY A 145 -2.58 12.77 17.38
N GLY A 146 -1.72 13.51 16.68
CA GLY A 146 -0.69 14.37 17.28
C GLY A 146 0.59 13.65 17.74
N ASN A 147 0.64 12.31 17.59
CA ASN A 147 1.79 11.48 18.01
C ASN A 147 2.06 10.35 17.01
N PRO A 148 2.85 10.56 15.95
CA PRO A 148 3.15 9.56 14.94
C PRO A 148 3.83 8.30 15.50
N LEU A 149 4.79 8.44 16.43
CA LEU A 149 5.38 7.28 17.10
C LEU A 149 4.32 6.48 17.89
N GLY A 150 3.48 7.18 18.66
CA GLY A 150 2.38 6.55 19.39
C GLY A 150 1.43 5.80 18.48
N ARG A 151 1.09 6.37 17.32
CA ARG A 151 0.26 5.71 16.30
C ARG A 151 0.94 4.45 15.74
N LEU A 152 2.22 4.53 15.41
CA LEU A 152 2.97 3.35 14.95
C LEU A 152 2.95 2.24 15.99
N MET A 153 3.15 2.59 17.28
CA MET A 153 3.16 1.63 18.38
C MET A 153 1.77 1.02 18.64
N GLU A 154 0.71 1.82 18.54
CA GLU A 154 -0.69 1.35 18.63
C GLU A 154 -0.99 0.31 17.54
N CYS A 155 -0.71 0.66 16.28
CA CYS A 155 -0.91 -0.24 15.15
C CYS A 155 0.00 -1.48 15.21
N ALA A 156 1.25 -1.34 15.68
CA ALA A 156 2.15 -2.47 15.85
C ALA A 156 1.64 -3.49 16.89
N LYS A 157 1.09 -3.01 18.02
CA LYS A 157 0.47 -3.87 19.05
C LYS A 157 -0.77 -4.57 18.51
N GLU A 158 -1.55 -3.90 17.64
CA GLU A 158 -2.68 -4.53 16.96
C GLU A 158 -2.20 -5.58 15.96
N ALA A 159 -1.19 -5.26 15.16
CA ALA A 159 -0.58 -6.14 14.18
C ALA A 159 -0.03 -7.44 14.80
N GLN A 160 0.57 -7.37 16.00
CA GLN A 160 1.06 -8.55 16.74
C GLN A 160 -0.04 -9.56 17.10
N LYS A 161 -1.31 -9.18 17.05
CA LYS A 161 -2.43 -10.11 17.25
C LYS A 161 -2.69 -10.97 16.02
N SER A 162 -2.23 -10.53 14.85
CA SER A 162 -2.47 -11.19 13.56
C SER A 162 -1.27 -11.98 13.05
N GLY A 163 -0.04 -11.54 13.34
CA GLY A 163 1.18 -12.13 12.78
C GLY A 163 2.44 -11.79 13.59
N VAL A 164 3.60 -12.05 13.00
CA VAL A 164 4.91 -11.92 13.64
C VAL A 164 5.67 -10.75 13.03
N ILE A 165 6.08 -9.77 13.86
CA ILE A 165 6.95 -8.68 13.41
C ILE A 165 8.35 -9.26 13.14
N LYS A 166 8.86 -9.03 11.91
CA LYS A 166 10.11 -9.59 11.37
C LYS A 166 11.17 -8.54 11.04
N GLY A 167 10.83 -7.27 11.10
CA GLY A 167 11.78 -6.19 10.86
C GLY A 167 11.16 -4.81 10.97
N ILE A 168 12.03 -3.81 11.00
CA ILE A 168 11.67 -2.40 11.02
C ILE A 168 12.38 -1.72 9.86
N LEU A 169 11.63 -1.07 8.97
CA LEU A 169 12.15 -0.32 7.84
C LEU A 169 12.19 1.17 8.17
N LEU A 170 13.33 1.79 7.99
CA LEU A 170 13.54 3.22 8.17
C LEU A 170 13.94 3.87 6.85
N HIS A 171 13.25 4.95 6.47
CA HIS A 171 13.75 5.83 5.42
C HIS A 171 13.64 7.28 5.87
N GLN A 172 14.73 7.81 6.39
CA GLN A 172 14.83 9.17 6.96
C GLN A 172 16.32 9.58 6.98
N GLY A 173 16.59 10.83 6.80
CA GLY A 173 17.95 11.39 6.84
C GLY A 173 18.08 12.71 6.12
N GLU A 174 17.18 13.04 5.20
CA GLU A 174 17.25 14.27 4.38
C GLU A 174 17.14 15.51 5.27
N THR A 175 16.19 15.53 6.19
CA THR A 175 16.03 16.65 7.15
C THR A 175 17.16 16.68 8.17
N ASP A 176 17.74 15.53 8.46
CA ASP A 176 18.83 15.34 9.43
C ASP A 176 20.22 15.24 8.78
N ALA A 177 20.40 15.65 7.53
CA ALA A 177 21.65 15.47 6.76
C ALA A 177 22.92 15.97 7.47
N TYR A 178 22.78 16.94 8.36
CA TYR A 178 23.87 17.53 9.14
C TYR A 178 23.74 17.27 10.65
N ASN A 179 22.87 16.35 11.07
CA ASN A 179 22.61 16.06 12.48
C ASN A 179 23.59 15.01 13.02
N ASN A 180 24.60 15.46 13.74
CA ASN A 180 25.61 14.57 14.34
C ASN A 180 25.06 13.59 15.39
N THR A 181 23.84 13.79 15.88
CA THR A 181 23.20 12.93 16.87
C THR A 181 22.21 11.93 16.26
N TRP A 182 22.05 11.96 14.92
CA TRP A 182 21.06 11.12 14.22
C TRP A 182 21.19 9.63 14.56
N LEU A 183 22.41 9.06 14.51
CA LEU A 183 22.65 7.65 14.85
C LEU A 183 22.17 7.28 16.26
N THR A 184 22.47 8.15 17.24
CA THR A 184 22.07 7.94 18.63
C THR A 184 20.55 8.01 18.79
N LYS A 185 19.92 8.94 18.09
CA LYS A 185 18.44 9.10 18.10
C LYS A 185 17.74 7.93 17.44
N VAL A 186 18.21 7.48 16.27
CA VAL A 186 17.69 6.28 15.61
C VAL A 186 17.80 5.06 16.51
N LYS A 187 18.96 4.86 17.16
CA LYS A 187 19.15 3.78 18.13
C LYS A 187 18.12 3.85 19.25
N LYS A 188 17.91 5.04 19.83
CA LYS A 188 16.94 5.25 20.91
C LYS A 188 15.52 4.89 20.49
N VAL A 189 15.09 5.32 19.29
CA VAL A 189 13.77 5.01 18.72
C VAL A 189 13.65 3.49 18.52
N TYR A 190 14.62 2.85 17.91
CA TYR A 190 14.63 1.42 17.66
C TYR A 190 14.56 0.60 18.97
N GLU A 191 15.41 0.90 19.94
CA GLU A 191 15.41 0.22 21.24
C GLU A 191 14.09 0.43 22.00
N TYR A 192 13.49 1.62 21.90
CA TYR A 192 12.17 1.89 22.46
C TYR A 192 11.09 1.00 21.81
N MET A 193 11.07 0.90 20.48
CA MET A 193 10.12 0.05 19.75
C MET A 193 10.27 -1.41 20.15
N LEU A 194 11.49 -1.94 20.19
CA LEU A 194 11.75 -3.32 20.62
C LEU A 194 11.25 -3.57 22.04
N LYS A 195 11.56 -2.68 22.97
CA LYS A 195 11.15 -2.79 24.36
C LYS A 195 9.63 -2.79 24.52
N GLU A 196 8.95 -1.82 23.90
CA GLU A 196 7.49 -1.65 24.02
C GLU A 196 6.69 -2.79 23.38
N LEU A 197 7.27 -3.46 22.37
CA LEU A 197 6.66 -4.58 21.65
C LEU A 197 7.16 -5.93 22.15
N ASN A 198 8.05 -5.95 23.14
CA ASN A 198 8.68 -7.15 23.67
C ASN A 198 9.35 -8.00 22.55
N LEU A 199 10.19 -7.35 21.75
CA LEU A 199 10.89 -7.94 20.60
C LEU A 199 12.40 -8.00 20.87
N ASN A 200 13.08 -8.97 20.23
CA ASN A 200 14.53 -9.10 20.23
C ASN A 200 15.11 -8.46 18.97
N ALA A 201 16.25 -7.78 19.12
CA ALA A 201 16.94 -7.15 17.99
C ALA A 201 17.42 -8.18 16.94
N GLU A 202 17.82 -9.37 17.35
CA GLU A 202 18.26 -10.45 16.44
C GLU A 202 17.12 -10.98 15.56
N ASP A 203 15.87 -10.97 16.06
CA ASP A 203 14.69 -11.43 15.34
C ASP A 203 14.02 -10.33 14.51
N VAL A 204 14.28 -9.07 14.87
CA VAL A 204 13.64 -7.88 14.29
C VAL A 204 14.68 -6.80 13.96
N PRO A 205 15.49 -7.01 12.92
CA PRO A 205 16.52 -6.07 12.52
C PRO A 205 15.95 -4.72 12.07
N LEU A 206 16.77 -3.67 12.19
CA LEU A 206 16.51 -2.37 11.57
C LEU A 206 17.11 -2.36 10.15
N ILE A 207 16.31 -2.06 9.15
CA ILE A 207 16.76 -1.93 7.76
C ILE A 207 16.55 -0.49 7.32
N ALA A 208 17.62 0.26 7.13
CA ALA A 208 17.57 1.67 6.78
C ALA A 208 18.05 1.91 5.34
N GLY A 209 17.31 2.71 4.58
CA GLY A 209 17.71 3.08 3.23
C GLY A 209 18.53 4.37 3.21
N GLU A 210 19.50 4.42 2.31
CA GLU A 210 20.17 5.66 1.92
C GLU A 210 19.18 6.65 1.30
N VAL A 211 19.37 7.92 1.57
CA VAL A 211 18.69 9.03 0.87
C VAL A 211 19.21 9.16 -0.56
N GLY A 212 18.60 10.04 -1.37
CA GLY A 212 18.99 10.23 -2.77
C GLY A 212 20.51 10.34 -2.95
N HIS A 213 21.10 9.40 -3.73
CA HIS A 213 22.54 9.24 -3.87
C HIS A 213 23.16 10.31 -4.79
N GLU A 214 24.47 10.54 -4.62
CA GLU A 214 25.21 11.58 -5.38
C GLU A 214 25.26 11.30 -6.89
N ASP A 215 25.24 10.03 -7.32
CA ASP A 215 25.21 9.66 -8.74
C ASP A 215 23.92 10.12 -9.45
N GLN A 216 22.85 10.33 -8.67
CA GLN A 216 21.57 10.91 -9.10
C GLN A 216 21.46 12.41 -8.75
N LYS A 217 22.55 13.04 -8.29
CA LYS A 217 22.62 14.44 -7.84
C LYS A 217 21.75 14.73 -6.61
N GLY A 218 21.58 13.72 -5.74
CA GLY A 218 20.82 13.87 -4.50
C GLY A 218 21.36 14.99 -3.62
N ILE A 219 20.52 16.01 -3.35
CA ILE A 219 20.93 17.22 -2.61
C ILE A 219 21.25 16.94 -1.14
N CYS A 220 20.77 15.82 -0.60
CA CYS A 220 21.05 15.36 0.76
C CYS A 220 22.00 14.15 0.80
N SER A 221 22.67 13.81 -0.30
CA SER A 221 23.53 12.62 -0.42
C SER A 221 24.61 12.52 0.65
N GLY A 222 25.06 13.65 1.20
CA GLY A 222 26.02 13.66 2.32
C GLY A 222 25.52 12.94 3.59
N ALA A 223 24.20 12.78 3.77
CA ALA A 223 23.62 12.03 4.88
C ALA A 223 24.00 10.53 4.83
N ASN A 224 24.24 9.99 3.64
CA ASN A 224 24.58 8.58 3.44
C ASN A 224 25.86 8.18 4.21
N ASN A 225 26.85 9.10 4.30
CA ASN A 225 28.04 8.89 5.13
C ASN A 225 27.72 8.63 6.61
N THR A 226 26.57 9.10 7.10
CA THR A 226 26.11 8.86 8.47
C THR A 226 25.25 7.60 8.52
N ILE A 227 24.35 7.41 7.54
CA ILE A 227 23.48 6.23 7.44
C ILE A 227 24.32 4.95 7.34
N ASP A 228 25.40 4.92 6.55
CA ASP A 228 26.30 3.79 6.37
C ASP A 228 27.00 3.33 7.65
N ARG A 229 27.07 4.21 8.64
CA ARG A 229 27.64 3.86 9.96
C ARG A 229 26.60 3.26 10.93
N LEU A 230 25.36 3.13 10.52
CA LEU A 230 24.29 2.60 11.37
C LEU A 230 24.61 1.21 11.94
N PRO A 231 25.17 0.23 11.18
CA PRO A 231 25.54 -1.07 11.72
C PRO A 231 26.64 -1.03 12.79
N GLN A 232 27.44 0.04 12.84
CA GLN A 232 28.44 0.24 13.89
C GLN A 232 27.79 0.70 15.20
N THR A 233 26.60 1.29 15.12
CA THR A 233 25.84 1.81 16.28
C THR A 233 24.77 0.82 16.74
N ILE A 234 24.16 0.10 15.81
CA ILE A 234 23.14 -0.95 16.02
C ILE A 234 23.61 -2.20 15.25
N PRO A 235 24.22 -3.19 15.94
CA PRO A 235 24.81 -4.35 15.27
C PRO A 235 23.85 -5.17 14.42
N THR A 236 22.55 -5.12 14.71
CA THR A 236 21.48 -5.79 13.96
C THR A 236 20.85 -4.89 12.88
N ALA A 237 21.47 -3.75 12.58
CA ALA A 237 21.02 -2.88 11.51
C ALA A 237 21.69 -3.22 10.17
N TYR A 238 20.95 -2.99 9.09
CA TYR A 238 21.41 -3.13 7.71
C TYR A 238 21.13 -1.84 6.95
N VAL A 239 21.99 -1.51 5.99
CA VAL A 239 21.81 -0.33 5.12
C VAL A 239 21.50 -0.79 3.70
N VAL A 240 20.51 -0.16 3.11
CA VAL A 240 20.06 -0.41 1.73
C VAL A 240 20.59 0.71 0.84
N PRO A 241 21.46 0.42 -0.14
CA PRO A 241 22.04 1.43 -1.00
C PRO A 241 21.02 2.03 -1.97
N SER A 242 21.10 3.34 -2.19
CA SER A 242 20.25 4.07 -3.13
C SER A 242 20.91 4.39 -4.48
N THR A 243 22.16 3.96 -4.68
CA THR A 243 22.89 4.13 -5.96
C THR A 243 22.05 3.70 -7.16
N GLY A 244 21.87 4.57 -8.17
CA GLY A 244 21.07 4.31 -9.36
C GLY A 244 19.56 4.28 -9.13
N CYS A 245 19.06 4.63 -7.93
CA CYS A 245 17.65 4.90 -7.70
C CYS A 245 17.32 6.32 -8.18
N THR A 246 16.58 6.43 -9.28
CA THR A 246 16.32 7.70 -9.94
C THR A 246 15.46 8.64 -9.09
N LEU A 247 15.78 9.95 -9.17
CA LEU A 247 15.10 11.00 -8.43
C LEU A 247 14.13 11.79 -9.32
N MET A 248 13.22 12.50 -8.68
CA MET A 248 12.38 13.53 -9.28
C MET A 248 13.24 14.76 -9.63
N SER A 249 12.65 15.74 -10.31
CA SER A 249 13.34 16.98 -10.73
C SER A 249 13.83 17.85 -9.57
N ASP A 250 13.35 17.59 -8.35
CA ASP A 250 13.79 18.28 -7.13
C ASP A 250 15.11 17.74 -6.57
N ASN A 251 15.63 16.64 -7.13
CA ASN A 251 16.83 15.94 -6.68
C ASN A 251 16.80 15.53 -5.19
N LEU A 252 15.61 15.33 -4.64
CA LEU A 252 15.36 14.97 -3.25
C LEU A 252 14.53 13.68 -3.14
N HIS A 253 13.39 13.65 -3.85
CA HIS A 253 12.46 12.55 -3.79
C HIS A 253 12.73 11.52 -4.90
N PHE A 254 12.65 10.26 -4.58
CA PHE A 254 12.70 9.21 -5.59
C PHE A 254 11.45 9.26 -6.47
N ASN A 255 11.62 9.11 -7.79
CA ASN A 255 10.52 8.91 -8.72
C ASN A 255 9.98 7.46 -8.63
N SER A 256 8.96 7.12 -9.41
CA SER A 256 8.31 5.80 -9.33
C SER A 256 9.29 4.64 -9.58
N ALA A 257 10.17 4.75 -10.57
CA ALA A 257 11.21 3.75 -10.83
C ALA A 257 12.22 3.65 -9.67
N GLY A 258 12.63 4.80 -9.11
CA GLY A 258 13.53 4.85 -7.94
C GLY A 258 12.90 4.21 -6.70
N GLN A 259 11.63 4.49 -6.40
CA GLN A 259 10.90 3.88 -5.28
C GLN A 259 10.77 2.35 -5.44
N ARG A 260 10.45 1.89 -6.64
CA ARG A 260 10.36 0.45 -6.94
C ARG A 260 11.70 -0.25 -6.72
N LYS A 261 12.77 0.30 -7.29
CA LYS A 261 14.14 -0.22 -7.15
C LYS A 261 14.57 -0.26 -5.68
N LEU A 262 14.37 0.83 -4.96
CA LEU A 262 14.71 0.92 -3.54
C LEU A 262 13.90 -0.09 -2.70
N GLY A 263 12.61 -0.23 -2.96
CA GLY A 263 11.75 -1.23 -2.28
C GLY A 263 12.24 -2.66 -2.49
N ARG A 264 12.62 -3.03 -3.72
CA ARG A 264 13.19 -4.35 -4.02
C ARG A 264 14.51 -4.60 -3.27
N ARG A 265 15.34 -3.59 -3.12
CA ARG A 265 16.58 -3.68 -2.34
C ARG A 265 16.33 -3.86 -0.85
N TYR A 266 15.33 -3.18 -0.29
CA TYR A 266 14.86 -3.44 1.07
C TYR A 266 14.44 -4.90 1.23
N ALA A 267 13.67 -5.43 0.27
CA ALA A 267 13.24 -6.83 0.30
C ALA A 267 14.42 -7.81 0.16
N LYS A 268 15.33 -7.55 -0.75
CA LYS A 268 16.57 -8.36 -0.91
C LYS A 268 17.36 -8.46 0.39
N THR A 269 17.48 -7.32 1.08
CA THR A 269 18.14 -7.28 2.39
C THR A 269 17.37 -8.09 3.42
N ALA A 270 16.05 -7.93 3.52
CA ALA A 270 15.22 -8.68 4.46
C ALA A 270 15.18 -10.17 4.17
N LEU A 271 15.14 -10.58 2.90
CA LEU A 271 15.25 -12.00 2.49
C LEU A 271 16.61 -12.58 2.88
N GLY A 272 17.71 -11.82 2.68
CA GLY A 272 19.04 -12.23 3.13
C GLY A 272 19.14 -12.45 4.65
N VAL A 273 18.48 -11.59 5.44
CA VAL A 273 18.37 -11.77 6.91
C VAL A 273 17.60 -13.05 7.25
N LEU A 274 16.60 -13.42 6.46
CA LEU A 274 15.84 -14.68 6.62
C LEU A 274 16.61 -15.90 6.07
N GLY A 275 17.82 -15.72 5.53
CA GLY A 275 18.62 -16.79 4.94
C GLY A 275 18.13 -17.24 3.56
N ILE A 276 17.35 -16.39 2.87
CA ILE A 276 16.78 -16.65 1.55
C ILE A 276 17.58 -15.89 0.51
N GLU A 277 18.23 -16.64 -0.41
CA GLU A 277 18.86 -16.07 -1.59
C GLU A 277 17.81 -15.90 -2.70
N ALA A 278 17.63 -14.68 -3.18
CA ALA A 278 16.69 -14.33 -4.22
C ALA A 278 17.40 -13.63 -5.39
N ASP A 279 17.11 -14.08 -6.60
CA ASP A 279 17.57 -13.41 -7.85
C ASP A 279 16.51 -12.37 -8.24
N ILE A 280 16.72 -11.15 -7.78
CA ILE A 280 15.77 -10.03 -7.95
C ILE A 280 16.29 -9.12 -9.06
N ASP A 281 15.48 -8.95 -10.09
CA ASP A 281 15.69 -7.89 -11.09
C ASP A 281 15.22 -6.55 -10.48
N GLU A 282 16.18 -5.76 -10.03
CA GLU A 282 15.89 -4.48 -9.35
C GLU A 282 15.25 -3.45 -10.28
N ASP A 283 15.44 -3.59 -11.60
CA ASP A 283 14.93 -2.67 -12.63
C ASP A 283 13.66 -3.19 -13.35
N GLU A 284 13.13 -4.33 -12.93
CA GLU A 284 11.92 -4.89 -13.52
C GLU A 284 10.75 -3.89 -13.45
N VAL A 285 10.10 -3.64 -14.57
CA VAL A 285 8.80 -2.95 -14.62
C VAL A 285 7.73 -4.03 -14.59
N PRO A 286 6.83 -4.03 -13.59
CA PRO A 286 5.79 -5.05 -13.50
C PRO A 286 4.92 -5.06 -14.75
N GLU A 287 4.67 -6.26 -15.29
CA GLU A 287 3.70 -6.41 -16.36
C GLU A 287 2.29 -6.21 -15.79
N VAL A 288 1.52 -5.38 -16.45
CA VAL A 288 0.11 -5.19 -16.14
C VAL A 288 -0.69 -6.22 -16.93
N ASP A 289 -1.44 -7.09 -16.23
CA ASP A 289 -2.38 -7.98 -16.92
C ASP A 289 -3.51 -7.11 -17.53
N PRO A 290 -3.61 -7.03 -18.87
CA PRO A 290 -4.64 -6.21 -19.50
C PRO A 290 -6.06 -6.73 -19.22
N ALA A 291 -6.22 -7.98 -18.80
CA ALA A 291 -7.52 -8.56 -18.46
C ALA A 291 -7.94 -8.24 -17.01
N GLU A 292 -7.00 -7.86 -16.14
CA GLU A 292 -7.32 -7.53 -14.75
C GLU A 292 -7.83 -6.07 -14.62
N PRO A 293 -9.04 -5.86 -14.09
CA PRO A 293 -9.55 -4.51 -13.87
C PRO A 293 -8.80 -3.82 -12.72
N VAL A 294 -8.63 -2.50 -12.84
CA VAL A 294 -7.97 -1.69 -11.83
C VAL A 294 -8.97 -1.29 -10.76
N ASP A 295 -8.80 -1.79 -9.54
CA ASP A 295 -9.67 -1.48 -8.41
C ASP A 295 -9.48 -0.03 -7.94
N MET A 296 -10.57 0.73 -7.97
CA MET A 296 -10.62 2.14 -7.58
C MET A 296 -11.39 2.36 -6.27
N THR A 297 -12.00 1.32 -5.70
CA THR A 297 -12.93 1.43 -4.55
C THR A 297 -12.33 2.24 -3.40
N ASN A 298 -11.09 1.97 -3.04
CA ASN A 298 -10.38 2.65 -1.96
C ASN A 298 -10.04 4.13 -2.24
N ARG A 299 -10.22 4.60 -3.47
CA ARG A 299 -9.95 5.99 -3.86
C ARG A 299 -11.17 6.90 -3.74
N PHE A 300 -12.36 6.33 -3.53
CA PHE A 300 -13.59 7.07 -3.32
C PHE A 300 -13.75 7.46 -1.85
N THR A 301 -13.10 8.54 -1.47
CA THR A 301 -12.94 8.96 -0.06
C THR A 301 -13.60 10.30 0.25
N TYR A 302 -14.22 10.93 -0.73
CA TYR A 302 -14.74 12.28 -0.61
C TYR A 302 -16.23 12.33 -0.97
N CYS A 303 -16.98 13.13 -0.21
CA CYS A 303 -18.34 13.54 -0.53
C CYS A 303 -18.40 15.06 -0.58
N TRP A 304 -19.20 15.62 -1.50
CA TRP A 304 -19.53 17.05 -1.46
C TRP A 304 -20.95 17.26 -0.97
N ASN A 305 -21.24 18.43 -0.46
CA ASN A 305 -22.50 18.90 0.07
C ASN A 305 -22.63 18.89 1.61
N GLY A 306 -21.75 18.22 2.33
CA GLY A 306 -21.58 18.32 3.80
C GLY A 306 -22.60 17.54 4.64
N ALA A 307 -23.63 16.96 4.03
CA ALA A 307 -24.62 16.14 4.73
C ALA A 307 -24.53 14.65 4.39
N GLU A 308 -23.69 14.31 3.41
CA GLU A 308 -23.42 12.93 3.01
C GLU A 308 -22.40 12.27 3.93
N THR A 309 -22.48 10.94 3.97
CA THR A 309 -21.51 10.12 4.68
C THR A 309 -21.10 8.91 3.86
N ILE A 310 -19.85 8.50 4.02
CA ILE A 310 -19.33 7.23 3.54
C ILE A 310 -19.07 6.36 4.76
N VAL A 311 -19.66 5.17 4.79
CA VAL A 311 -19.39 4.17 5.81
C VAL A 311 -18.70 2.99 5.15
N VAL A 312 -17.58 2.59 5.68
CA VAL A 312 -16.89 1.37 5.29
C VAL A 312 -17.45 0.24 6.12
N ASN A 313 -17.95 -0.78 5.45
CA ASN A 313 -18.48 -1.97 6.10
C ASN A 313 -17.35 -2.98 6.38
N ASP A 314 -17.56 -3.89 7.33
CA ASP A 314 -16.57 -4.88 7.75
C ASP A 314 -16.16 -5.84 6.61
N ASP A 315 -17.00 -6.00 5.60
CA ASP A 315 -16.76 -6.82 4.41
C ASP A 315 -16.01 -6.07 3.28
N GLY A 316 -15.61 -4.82 3.51
CA GLY A 316 -14.89 -3.98 2.56
C GLY A 316 -15.79 -3.26 1.55
N THR A 317 -17.10 -3.40 1.64
CA THR A 317 -18.05 -2.63 0.84
C THR A 317 -18.21 -1.21 1.39
N LEU A 318 -18.76 -0.30 0.57
CA LEU A 318 -19.06 1.08 0.95
C LEU A 318 -20.56 1.30 1.09
N THR A 319 -20.98 1.92 2.17
CA THR A 319 -22.31 2.53 2.26
C THR A 319 -22.17 4.04 2.05
N TYR A 320 -22.69 4.53 0.94
CA TYR A 320 -22.80 5.95 0.64
C TYR A 320 -24.20 6.44 1.00
N ASN A 321 -24.31 7.28 2.02
CA ASN A 321 -25.56 7.93 2.40
C ASN A 321 -25.62 9.27 1.67
N GLY A 322 -26.18 9.27 0.47
CA GLY A 322 -26.24 10.42 -0.40
C GLY A 322 -27.41 11.33 -0.09
N VAL A 323 -27.23 12.61 -0.33
CA VAL A 323 -28.30 13.60 -0.46
C VAL A 323 -28.45 13.99 -1.92
N GLN A 324 -29.61 14.49 -2.29
CA GLN A 324 -29.89 14.88 -3.67
C GLN A 324 -28.80 15.80 -4.24
N TRP A 325 -28.21 15.41 -5.36
CA TRP A 325 -27.10 16.07 -6.06
C TRP A 325 -25.75 16.06 -5.30
N GLY A 326 -25.69 15.35 -4.18
CA GLY A 326 -24.41 15.00 -3.56
C GLY A 326 -23.69 13.90 -4.32
N GLY A 327 -22.40 13.74 -4.07
CA GLY A 327 -21.59 12.75 -4.79
C GLY A 327 -20.56 12.05 -3.93
N LEU A 328 -20.48 10.72 -4.05
CA LEU A 328 -19.34 9.92 -3.63
C LEU A 328 -18.25 10.07 -4.68
N ALA A 329 -17.10 10.64 -4.33
CA ALA A 329 -16.11 11.10 -5.30
C ALA A 329 -14.69 10.64 -5.03
N CYS A 330 -13.91 10.60 -6.12
CA CYS A 330 -12.47 10.42 -6.13
C CYS A 330 -11.82 11.59 -6.89
N TRP A 331 -10.88 12.27 -6.24
CA TRP A 331 -10.04 13.29 -6.87
C TRP A 331 -8.77 12.65 -7.43
N LEU A 332 -8.41 13.01 -8.67
CA LEU A 332 -7.37 12.36 -9.45
C LEU A 332 -6.26 13.34 -9.92
N GLY A 333 -6.51 14.64 -9.78
CA GLY A 333 -5.62 15.66 -10.33
C GLY A 333 -5.73 15.74 -11.86
N GLU A 334 -4.82 15.15 -12.59
CA GLU A 334 -4.83 15.01 -14.05
C GLU A 334 -4.47 13.57 -14.42
N ALA A 335 -5.37 12.61 -14.19
CA ALA A 335 -5.14 11.21 -14.54
C ALA A 335 -5.41 10.96 -16.02
N ASP A 336 -4.51 10.27 -16.70
CA ASP A 336 -4.71 9.80 -18.07
C ASP A 336 -5.43 8.43 -18.06
N TRP A 337 -6.69 8.44 -18.54
CA TRP A 337 -7.50 7.23 -18.67
C TRP A 337 -7.64 6.74 -20.13
N THR A 338 -6.82 7.23 -21.04
CA THR A 338 -6.87 6.81 -22.45
C THR A 338 -6.62 5.31 -22.65
N GLY A 339 -5.97 4.64 -21.72
CA GLY A 339 -5.74 3.19 -21.68
C GLY A 339 -6.92 2.35 -21.22
N TYR A 340 -8.05 2.97 -20.84
CA TYR A 340 -9.23 2.27 -20.31
C TYR A 340 -10.46 2.40 -21.23
N ASP A 341 -11.32 1.39 -21.20
CA ASP A 341 -12.58 1.37 -21.94
C ASP A 341 -13.72 2.02 -21.18
N LYS A 342 -13.76 1.81 -19.86
CA LYS A 342 -14.87 2.26 -19.01
C LYS A 342 -14.50 2.22 -17.52
N ILE A 343 -15.30 2.93 -16.71
CA ILE A 343 -15.38 2.72 -15.26
C ILE A 343 -16.69 1.98 -14.93
N VAL A 344 -16.60 1.12 -13.92
CA VAL A 344 -17.70 0.27 -13.48
C VAL A 344 -17.92 0.45 -11.98
N PHE A 345 -19.17 0.62 -11.58
CA PHE A 345 -19.65 0.57 -10.21
C PHE A 345 -20.49 -0.68 -10.04
N GLU A 346 -20.12 -1.57 -9.17
CA GLU A 346 -20.91 -2.73 -8.74
C GLU A 346 -21.55 -2.43 -7.39
N PHE A 347 -22.84 -2.73 -7.26
CA PHE A 347 -23.59 -2.50 -6.03
C PHE A 347 -23.87 -3.83 -5.34
N ALA A 348 -23.73 -3.84 -4.01
CA ALA A 348 -23.98 -5.04 -3.19
C ALA A 348 -25.46 -5.47 -3.23
N GLU A 349 -26.34 -4.52 -3.49
CA GLU A 349 -27.79 -4.72 -3.68
C GLU A 349 -28.34 -3.73 -4.71
N PRO A 350 -29.52 -3.95 -5.27
CA PRO A 350 -30.13 -3.00 -6.21
C PRO A 350 -30.25 -1.59 -5.61
N THR A 351 -29.77 -0.57 -6.34
CA THR A 351 -29.79 0.81 -5.85
C THR A 351 -31.21 1.28 -5.56
N PRO A 352 -31.49 1.88 -4.38
CA PRO A 352 -32.83 2.34 -4.04
C PRO A 352 -33.22 3.63 -4.77
N ILE A 353 -32.26 4.37 -5.28
CA ILE A 353 -32.42 5.65 -5.96
C ILE A 353 -31.67 5.65 -7.30
N SER A 354 -32.08 6.52 -8.20
CA SER A 354 -31.31 6.79 -9.41
C SER A 354 -30.04 7.58 -9.07
N THR A 355 -28.99 7.35 -9.86
CA THR A 355 -27.70 8.02 -9.70
C THR A 355 -27.17 8.49 -11.04
N GLN A 356 -26.10 9.26 -11.01
CA GLN A 356 -25.36 9.67 -12.20
C GLN A 356 -23.87 9.44 -11.97
N ILE A 357 -23.21 8.69 -12.85
CA ILE A 357 -21.75 8.71 -12.92
C ILE A 357 -21.37 10.03 -13.57
N PHE A 358 -20.54 10.79 -12.86
CA PHE A 358 -20.04 12.09 -13.29
C PHE A 358 -18.52 12.04 -13.36
N ILE A 359 -17.95 12.37 -14.52
CA ILE A 359 -16.52 12.42 -14.74
C ILE A 359 -16.19 13.80 -15.25
N GLN A 360 -15.26 14.47 -14.57
CA GLN A 360 -14.74 15.77 -14.94
C GLN A 360 -13.39 15.61 -15.61
N ASP A 361 -13.37 15.91 -16.89
CA ASP A 361 -12.21 16.05 -17.75
C ASP A 361 -12.33 17.38 -18.51
N ASN A 362 -11.69 17.52 -19.67
CA ASN A 362 -11.87 18.64 -20.60
C ASN A 362 -13.34 18.82 -21.02
N GLU A 363 -14.09 17.70 -21.03
CA GLU A 363 -15.55 17.68 -21.22
C GLU A 363 -16.22 16.92 -20.06
N GLU A 364 -17.34 17.42 -19.54
CA GLU A 364 -18.11 16.68 -18.53
C GLU A 364 -18.77 15.44 -19.13
N ILE A 365 -18.42 14.26 -18.61
CA ILE A 365 -19.05 12.98 -18.99
C ILE A 365 -20.10 12.64 -17.94
N LYS A 366 -21.34 12.44 -18.35
CA LYS A 366 -22.48 12.11 -17.47
C LYS A 366 -23.19 10.88 -17.97
N GLN A 367 -23.30 9.86 -17.10
CA GLN A 367 -24.03 8.64 -17.37
C GLN A 367 -25.08 8.37 -16.30
N TRP A 368 -26.35 8.42 -16.68
CA TRP A 368 -27.48 8.11 -15.80
C TRP A 368 -27.56 6.61 -15.48
N VAL A 369 -27.93 6.30 -14.25
CA VAL A 369 -28.14 4.98 -13.70
C VAL A 369 -29.49 4.96 -13.00
N ASN A 370 -30.43 4.16 -13.48
CA ASN A 370 -31.76 4.06 -12.89
C ASN A 370 -31.73 3.33 -11.56
N ALA A 371 -32.66 3.65 -10.67
CA ALA A 371 -32.93 2.86 -9.47
C ALA A 371 -33.17 1.39 -9.82
N GLY A 372 -32.75 0.47 -8.94
CA GLY A 372 -32.81 -0.96 -9.16
C GLY A 372 -31.59 -1.54 -9.87
N ALA A 373 -30.60 -0.74 -10.21
CA ALA A 373 -29.36 -1.21 -10.83
C ALA A 373 -28.50 -1.97 -9.81
N THR A 374 -27.93 -3.09 -10.22
CA THR A 374 -26.89 -3.83 -9.48
C THR A 374 -25.50 -3.52 -10.02
N LYS A 375 -25.42 -2.85 -11.16
CA LYS A 375 -24.20 -2.45 -11.84
C LYS A 375 -24.44 -1.20 -12.68
N ALA A 376 -23.46 -0.32 -12.72
CA ALA A 376 -23.43 0.85 -13.56
C ALA A 376 -22.11 0.93 -14.31
N GLU A 377 -22.15 1.25 -15.61
CA GLU A 377 -20.97 1.36 -16.45
C GLU A 377 -20.97 2.70 -17.19
N CYS A 378 -19.83 3.37 -17.21
CA CYS A 378 -19.63 4.58 -18.01
C CYS A 378 -18.50 4.32 -19.02
N SER A 379 -18.87 4.22 -20.31
CA SER A 379 -17.92 3.98 -21.40
C SER A 379 -17.18 5.25 -21.79
N PHE A 380 -15.90 5.12 -22.10
CA PHE A 380 -15.02 6.18 -22.57
C PHE A 380 -14.93 6.24 -24.12
N ALA A 381 -15.68 5.39 -24.83
CA ALA A 381 -15.68 5.38 -26.29
C ALA A 381 -16.04 6.75 -26.88
N GLY A 382 -15.11 7.32 -27.66
CA GLY A 382 -15.29 8.64 -28.29
C GLY A 382 -15.24 9.83 -27.32
N LYS A 383 -14.73 9.63 -26.11
CA LYS A 383 -14.52 10.67 -25.11
C LYS A 383 -13.03 10.96 -24.92
N ASP A 384 -12.71 12.22 -24.63
CA ASP A 384 -11.37 12.61 -24.19
C ASP A 384 -11.29 12.38 -22.69
N VAL A 385 -10.49 11.39 -22.29
CA VAL A 385 -10.22 11.03 -20.88
C VAL A 385 -8.74 11.13 -20.56
N SER A 386 -8.04 12.01 -21.27
CA SER A 386 -6.58 12.21 -21.12
C SER A 386 -6.20 13.01 -19.87
N LYS A 387 -7.17 13.72 -19.24
CA LYS A 387 -6.92 14.58 -18.08
C LYS A 387 -8.07 14.54 -17.06
N VAL A 388 -8.45 13.34 -16.65
CA VAL A 388 -9.52 13.16 -15.66
C VAL A 388 -9.10 13.75 -14.32
N SER A 389 -9.82 14.76 -13.86
CA SER A 389 -9.56 15.41 -12.57
C SER A 389 -10.40 14.85 -11.44
N GLN A 390 -11.60 14.36 -11.74
CA GLN A 390 -12.53 13.83 -10.76
C GLN A 390 -13.46 12.80 -11.38
N VAL A 391 -13.85 11.82 -10.58
CA VAL A 391 -15.00 10.93 -10.88
C VAL A 391 -15.87 10.82 -9.64
N ALA A 392 -17.19 10.77 -9.85
CA ALA A 392 -18.17 10.65 -8.77
C ALA A 392 -19.38 9.80 -9.16
N LEU A 393 -19.99 9.20 -8.14
CA LEU A 393 -21.34 8.67 -8.19
C LEU A 393 -22.27 9.68 -7.50
N GLN A 394 -23.04 10.43 -8.28
CA GLN A 394 -23.91 11.49 -7.79
C GLN A 394 -25.32 10.95 -7.53
N ALA A 395 -25.88 11.21 -6.35
CA ALA A 395 -27.22 10.80 -5.98
C ALA A 395 -28.28 11.71 -6.65
N ALA A 396 -29.28 11.14 -7.28
CA ALA A 396 -30.40 11.92 -7.84
C ALA A 396 -31.47 12.28 -6.80
N ASP A 397 -31.48 11.57 -5.67
CA ASP A 397 -32.37 11.77 -4.53
C ASP A 397 -31.64 11.39 -3.23
N ASN A 398 -32.30 11.62 -2.08
CA ASN A 398 -31.75 11.18 -0.79
C ASN A 398 -31.88 9.65 -0.65
N GLY A 399 -30.80 8.99 -0.25
CA GLY A 399 -30.83 7.55 -0.05
C GLY A 399 -29.47 6.93 0.21
N SER A 400 -29.47 5.71 0.73
CA SER A 400 -28.27 4.90 0.95
C SER A 400 -28.00 4.00 -0.25
N ILE A 401 -26.77 3.97 -0.73
CA ILE A 401 -26.31 3.11 -1.82
C ILE A 401 -25.18 2.25 -1.28
N HIS A 402 -25.30 0.92 -1.47
CA HIS A 402 -24.25 -0.02 -1.04
C HIS A 402 -23.38 -0.38 -2.25
N VAL A 403 -22.18 0.18 -2.27
CA VAL A 403 -21.19 -0.03 -3.34
C VAL A 403 -20.31 -1.21 -2.97
N GLN A 404 -20.33 -2.25 -3.79
CA GLN A 404 -19.49 -3.42 -3.60
C GLN A 404 -18.06 -3.19 -4.12
N ARG A 405 -17.95 -2.63 -5.34
CA ARG A 405 -16.67 -2.40 -6.00
C ARG A 405 -16.76 -1.30 -7.04
N ILE A 406 -15.68 -0.54 -7.20
CA ILE A 406 -15.51 0.45 -8.27
C ILE A 406 -14.19 0.11 -8.99
N TYR A 407 -14.22 -0.01 -10.33
CA TYR A 407 -13.02 -0.38 -11.06
C TYR A 407 -12.99 0.15 -12.49
N LEU A 408 -11.78 0.36 -13.01
CA LEU A 408 -11.52 0.65 -14.40
C LEU A 408 -11.28 -0.63 -15.19
N VAL A 409 -11.86 -0.72 -16.38
CA VAL A 409 -11.66 -1.81 -17.34
C VAL A 409 -10.66 -1.33 -18.40
N ARG A 410 -9.55 -2.05 -18.55
CA ARG A 410 -8.51 -1.71 -19.54
C ARG A 410 -9.00 -1.95 -20.96
N LYS A 411 -8.50 -1.17 -21.91
CA LYS A 411 -8.64 -1.49 -23.33
C LYS A 411 -7.87 -2.78 -23.62
N VAL A 412 -8.59 -3.81 -24.03
CA VAL A 412 -7.96 -4.99 -24.59
C VAL A 412 -7.52 -4.61 -26.02
N ALA A 413 -6.25 -4.69 -26.30
CA ALA A 413 -5.75 -4.50 -27.66
C ALA A 413 -6.34 -5.61 -28.56
N VAL A 414 -7.43 -5.32 -29.24
CA VAL A 414 -8.01 -6.20 -30.27
C VAL A 414 -7.26 -5.89 -31.57
N GLY A 415 -6.13 -6.51 -31.73
CA GLY A 415 -5.37 -6.33 -32.98
C GLY A 415 -4.03 -7.06 -32.89
N ILE A 416 -3.79 -7.89 -33.89
CA ILE A 416 -2.45 -8.36 -34.23
C ILE A 416 -1.72 -7.11 -34.76
N ASP A 417 -1.19 -6.28 -33.88
CA ASP A 417 -0.28 -5.24 -34.31
C ASP A 417 1.08 -5.88 -34.63
N THR A 418 1.55 -5.56 -35.79
CA THR A 418 2.84 -5.95 -36.39
C THR A 418 3.91 -5.95 -35.30
N ILE A 419 4.45 -7.13 -35.05
CA ILE A 419 5.60 -7.33 -34.17
C ILE A 419 6.72 -6.40 -34.68
N ASP A 420 6.95 -5.31 -33.99
CA ASP A 420 8.13 -4.48 -34.21
C ASP A 420 9.35 -5.26 -33.71
N THR A 421 10.08 -5.84 -34.64
CA THR A 421 11.19 -6.79 -34.42
C THR A 421 12.44 -6.16 -33.82
N LYS A 422 12.36 -4.97 -33.20
CA LYS A 422 13.52 -4.24 -32.66
C LYS A 422 13.79 -4.41 -31.15
N TRP A 423 12.91 -5.07 -30.38
CA TRP A 423 13.18 -5.37 -28.98
C TRP A 423 13.40 -6.87 -28.77
N GLN A 424 14.66 -7.32 -28.81
CA GLN A 424 15.00 -8.63 -28.27
C GLN A 424 14.97 -8.59 -26.75
N LYS A 425 13.81 -8.89 -26.15
CA LYS A 425 13.74 -9.21 -24.70
C LYS A 425 14.57 -10.47 -24.43
N PRO A 426 15.24 -10.58 -23.27
CA PRO A 426 15.74 -11.86 -22.79
C PRO A 426 14.56 -12.81 -22.66
N SER A 427 14.53 -13.87 -23.47
CA SER A 427 13.38 -14.75 -23.58
C SER A 427 13.21 -15.58 -22.32
N ALA A 428 12.12 -15.35 -21.59
CA ALA A 428 11.74 -16.19 -20.47
C ALA A 428 11.45 -17.63 -20.94
N THR A 429 11.87 -18.61 -20.15
CA THR A 429 11.69 -20.02 -20.44
C THR A 429 10.62 -20.59 -19.50
N TYR A 430 9.62 -21.29 -20.05
CA TYR A 430 8.50 -21.85 -19.30
C TYR A 430 8.48 -23.38 -19.46
N ASN A 431 8.05 -24.12 -18.42
CA ASN A 431 7.75 -25.54 -18.55
C ASN A 431 6.39 -25.76 -19.28
N LEU A 432 6.02 -27.00 -19.54
CA LEU A 432 4.75 -27.31 -20.22
C LEU A 432 3.49 -26.96 -19.40
N LYS A 433 3.65 -26.63 -18.12
CA LYS A 433 2.56 -26.16 -17.24
C LYS A 433 2.44 -24.63 -17.22
N GLY A 434 3.25 -23.91 -18.01
CA GLY A 434 3.25 -22.46 -18.08
C GLY A 434 4.04 -21.76 -16.96
N GLN A 435 4.74 -22.49 -16.11
CA GLN A 435 5.55 -21.92 -15.02
C GLN A 435 6.93 -21.53 -15.58
N ARG A 436 7.41 -20.32 -15.23
CA ARG A 436 8.76 -19.85 -15.58
C ARG A 436 9.80 -20.75 -14.91
N VAL A 437 10.84 -21.14 -15.66
CA VAL A 437 11.87 -22.04 -15.14
C VAL A 437 13.26 -21.49 -15.40
N GLY A 438 14.14 -21.69 -14.42
CA GLY A 438 15.54 -21.23 -14.45
C GLY A 438 16.45 -22.09 -15.35
N LYS A 439 17.75 -21.73 -15.33
CA LYS A 439 18.77 -22.36 -16.20
C LYS A 439 18.98 -23.86 -15.91
N ASP A 440 18.71 -24.29 -14.69
CA ASP A 440 18.98 -25.67 -14.22
C ASP A 440 17.81 -26.64 -14.42
N TYR A 441 16.67 -26.14 -14.90
CA TYR A 441 15.50 -26.99 -15.16
C TYR A 441 15.82 -28.03 -16.25
N ARG A 442 15.48 -29.29 -15.98
CA ARG A 442 15.60 -30.41 -16.91
C ARG A 442 14.23 -30.86 -17.39
N GLY A 443 14.03 -30.86 -18.69
CA GLY A 443 12.78 -31.28 -19.31
C GLY A 443 12.40 -30.42 -20.52
N ILE A 444 11.18 -30.62 -21.04
CA ILE A 444 10.69 -29.84 -22.18
C ILE A 444 10.26 -28.45 -21.69
N VAL A 445 10.83 -27.42 -22.29
CA VAL A 445 10.51 -26.04 -22.02
C VAL A 445 10.01 -25.33 -23.29
N VAL A 446 9.23 -24.27 -23.09
CA VAL A 446 8.83 -23.35 -24.15
C VAL A 446 9.66 -22.08 -23.99
N LYS A 447 10.38 -21.72 -25.03
CA LYS A 447 11.18 -20.50 -25.14
C LYS A 447 10.94 -19.89 -26.52
N ASP A 448 10.57 -18.62 -26.59
CA ASP A 448 10.25 -17.90 -27.83
C ASP A 448 9.25 -18.66 -28.72
N GLY A 449 8.20 -19.23 -28.10
CA GLY A 449 7.17 -20.00 -28.77
C GLY A 449 7.61 -21.39 -29.25
N LYS A 450 8.86 -21.80 -29.02
CA LYS A 450 9.41 -23.10 -29.45
C LYS A 450 9.59 -24.03 -28.25
N LYS A 451 9.23 -25.31 -28.43
CA LYS A 451 9.52 -26.38 -27.46
C LYS A 451 10.98 -26.82 -27.59
N ILE A 452 11.72 -26.81 -26.52
CA ILE A 452 13.14 -27.18 -26.44
C ILE A 452 13.30 -28.18 -25.31
N LEU A 453 14.09 -29.22 -25.50
CA LEU A 453 14.51 -30.12 -24.42
C LEU A 453 15.76 -29.52 -23.76
N LYS A 454 15.69 -29.34 -22.43
CA LYS A 454 16.76 -28.81 -21.57
C LYS A 454 17.34 -29.90 -20.68
#